data_edf24f933e0a92a01d9efa6e7091853e
#
_entry.id   edf24f933e0a92a01d9efa6e7091853e
#
_cell.length_a   1.000
_cell.length_b   1.000
_cell.length_c   1.000
_cell.angle_alpha   90.00
_cell.angle_beta   90.00
_cell.angle_gamma   90.00
#
_symmetry.space_group_name_H-M   'P 1'
#
loop_
_entity.id
_entity.type
_entity.pdbx_description
1 polymer ?
#
loop_
_entity_poly.entity_id
_entity_poly.type
_entity_poly.pdbx_seq_one_letter_code
_entity_poly.pdbx_strand_id
1 'polypeptide(L)' 'MPELKCKDYGFECDFVSEGETEKVIEDFRNHTDNVHGIDYSVEAVKHFLARKQK' A
#
# COMPACT_ATOMS: atom_id res chain seq x y z
N MET A 1 7.01 8.96 8.76
CA MET A 1 6.93 7.51 8.62
C MET A 1 6.15 7.15 7.36
N PRO A 2 6.56 6.12 6.64
CA PRO A 2 5.84 5.76 5.41
C PRO A 2 4.42 5.29 5.72
N GLU A 3 3.52 5.63 4.82
CA GLU A 3 2.11 5.35 4.99
C GLU A 3 1.47 5.16 3.61
N LEU A 4 0.56 4.20 3.51
CA LEU A 4 -0.20 3.99 2.29
C LEU A 4 -1.67 3.91 2.63
N LYS A 5 -2.48 4.67 1.90
CA LYS A 5 -3.92 4.67 2.07
C LYS A 5 -4.57 4.06 0.83
N CYS A 6 -5.39 3.06 1.04
CA CYS A 6 -6.04 2.37 -0.05
C CYS A 6 -6.89 3.30 -0.92
N LYS A 7 -7.58 4.21 -0.31
CA LYS A 7 -8.45 5.14 -1.05
C LYS A 7 -7.71 6.06 -2.00
N ASP A 8 -6.41 6.27 -1.78
CA ASP A 8 -5.62 7.12 -2.68
C ASP A 8 -5.40 6.47 -4.04
N TYR A 9 -5.71 5.19 -4.16
CA TYR A 9 -5.51 4.43 -5.39
C TYR A 9 -6.81 4.04 -6.07
N GLY A 10 -7.89 4.73 -5.73
CA GLY A 10 -9.17 4.52 -6.38
C GLY A 10 -10.08 3.49 -5.72
N PHE A 11 -9.73 3.01 -4.56
CA PHE A 11 -10.56 2.05 -3.84
C PHE A 11 -11.44 2.77 -2.81
N GLU A 12 -12.64 2.30 -2.64
CA GLU A 12 -13.54 2.80 -1.59
C GLU A 12 -13.24 2.01 -0.30
N CYS A 13 -12.13 2.36 0.34
CA CYS A 13 -11.63 1.56 1.43
C CYS A 13 -10.92 2.47 2.43
N ASP A 14 -11.14 2.24 3.72
CA ASP A 14 -10.55 3.05 4.77
C ASP A 14 -9.24 2.48 5.29
N PHE A 15 -8.71 1.48 4.63
CA PHE A 15 -7.47 0.85 5.08
C PHE A 15 -6.29 1.81 4.99
N VAL A 16 -5.51 1.86 6.07
CA VAL A 16 -4.28 2.65 6.12
C VAL A 16 -3.18 1.73 6.64
N SER A 17 -2.07 1.68 5.91
CA SER A 17 -0.89 0.93 6.35
C SER A 17 0.20 1.92 6.70
N GLU A 18 0.74 1.82 7.90
CA GLU A 18 1.83 2.70 8.33
C GLU A 18 2.84 1.94 9.17
N GLY A 19 4.05 2.46 9.24
CA GLY A 19 5.14 1.85 9.97
C GLY A 19 6.41 1.85 9.15
N GLU A 20 7.25 0.84 9.34
CA GLU A 20 8.47 0.71 8.56
C GLU A 20 8.15 0.41 7.09
N THR A 21 9.03 0.84 6.20
CA THR A 21 8.82 0.68 4.77
C THR A 21 8.49 -0.76 4.38
N GLU A 22 9.27 -1.71 4.85
CA GLU A 22 9.03 -3.10 4.48
C GLU A 22 7.71 -3.61 5.01
N LYS A 23 7.34 -3.19 6.22
CA LYS A 23 6.08 -3.61 6.81
C LYS A 23 4.90 -3.00 6.06
N VAL A 24 5.00 -1.74 5.68
CA VAL A 24 3.94 -1.08 4.92
C VAL A 24 3.74 -1.78 3.59
N ILE A 25 4.82 -2.12 2.91
CA ILE A 25 4.74 -2.82 1.62
C ILE A 25 4.03 -4.15 1.79
N GLU A 26 4.44 -4.94 2.76
CA GLU A 26 3.85 -6.24 2.98
C GLU A 26 2.38 -6.15 3.36
N ASP A 27 2.06 -5.27 4.30
CA ASP A 27 0.67 -5.09 4.75
C ASP A 27 -0.23 -4.64 3.60
N PHE A 28 0.24 -3.68 2.82
CA PHE A 28 -0.55 -3.17 1.71
C PHE A 28 -0.79 -4.25 0.65
N ARG A 29 0.25 -5.02 0.32
CA ARG A 29 0.12 -6.10 -0.65
C ARG A 29 -0.87 -7.16 -0.17
N ASN A 30 -0.75 -7.55 1.10
CA ASN A 30 -1.67 -8.53 1.66
C ASN A 30 -3.11 -8.02 1.64
N HIS A 31 -3.29 -6.76 1.98
CA HIS A 31 -4.62 -6.16 1.98
C HIS A 31 -5.24 -6.17 0.59
N THR A 32 -4.51 -5.69 -0.41
CA THR A 32 -5.06 -5.61 -1.75
C THR A 32 -5.31 -7.00 -2.35
N ASP A 33 -4.47 -7.95 -2.02
CA ASP A 33 -4.66 -9.32 -2.50
C ASP A 33 -5.90 -9.97 -1.89
N ASN A 34 -6.11 -9.79 -0.60
CA ASN A 34 -7.22 -10.44 0.10
C ASN A 34 -8.54 -9.69 -0.04
N VAL A 35 -8.52 -8.38 -0.08
CA VAL A 35 -9.74 -7.57 -0.10
C VAL A 35 -10.13 -7.17 -1.51
N HIS A 36 -9.16 -6.76 -2.31
CA HIS A 36 -9.44 -6.25 -3.66
C HIS A 36 -9.08 -7.22 -4.78
N GLY A 37 -8.45 -8.33 -4.44
CA GLY A 37 -8.07 -9.32 -5.43
C GLY A 37 -6.96 -8.87 -6.37
N ILE A 38 -6.14 -7.93 -5.94
CA ILE A 38 -5.05 -7.38 -6.74
C ILE A 38 -3.71 -7.78 -6.13
N ASP A 39 -2.87 -8.42 -6.93
CA ASP A 39 -1.55 -8.85 -6.47
C ASP A 39 -0.48 -7.87 -6.95
N TYR A 40 -0.25 -6.84 -6.16
CA TYR A 40 0.82 -5.88 -6.46
C TYR A 40 2.18 -6.50 -6.14
N SER A 41 3.18 -6.17 -6.96
CA SER A 41 4.55 -6.59 -6.67
C SER A 41 5.17 -5.66 -5.63
N VAL A 42 6.25 -6.13 -5.01
CA VAL A 42 6.99 -5.32 -4.04
C VAL A 42 7.47 -4.02 -4.70
N GLU A 43 7.96 -4.12 -5.92
CA GLU A 43 8.45 -2.92 -6.62
C GLU A 43 7.35 -1.91 -6.90
N ALA A 44 6.17 -2.40 -7.26
CA ALA A 44 5.04 -1.51 -7.50
C ALA A 44 4.70 -0.71 -6.24
N VAL A 45 4.64 -1.39 -5.10
CA VAL A 45 4.31 -0.72 -3.84
C VAL A 45 5.44 0.21 -3.41
N LYS A 46 6.69 -0.15 -3.68
CA LYS A 46 7.81 0.75 -3.41
C LYS A 46 7.67 2.06 -4.19
N HIS A 47 7.22 1.98 -5.43
CA HIS A 47 6.99 3.18 -6.24
C HIS A 47 5.88 4.03 -5.63
N PHE A 48 4.83 3.40 -5.13
CA PHE A 48 3.76 4.13 -4.46
C PHE A 48 4.31 4.93 -3.28
N LEU A 49 5.14 4.28 -2.46
CA LEU A 49 5.74 4.95 -1.30
C LEU A 49 6.68 6.08 -1.71
N ALA A 50 7.48 5.86 -2.74
CA ALA A 50 8.40 6.88 -3.20
C ALA A 50 7.67 8.13 -3.67
N ARG A 51 6.54 7.95 -4.33
CA ARG A 51 5.74 9.09 -4.79
C ARG A 51 5.07 9.81 -3.63
N LYS A 52 4.69 9.08 -2.62
CA LYS A 52 4.02 9.65 -1.45
C LYS A 52 4.97 10.45 -0.56
N GLN A 53 6.23 10.06 -0.52
CA GLN A 53 7.22 10.68 0.37
C GLN A 53 7.91 11.90 -0.22
N LYS A 54 7.44 12.39 -1.28
CA LYS A 54 8.02 13.59 -1.88
C LYS A 54 7.81 14.85 -1.06
#